data_8e38dd7be3ca12e98552d5b23089070e
#
_entry.id   8e38dd7be3ca12e98552d5b23089070e
#
_cell.length_a   1.000
_cell.length_b   1.000
_cell.length_c   1.000
_cell.angle_alpha   90.00
_cell.angle_beta   90.00
_cell.angle_gamma   90.00
#
_symmetry.space_group_name_H-M   'P 1'
#
loop_
_entity.id
_entity.type
_entity.pdbx_description
1 polymer ?
#
loop_
_entity_poly.entity_id
_entity_poly.type
_entity_poly.pdbx_seq_one_letter_code
_entity_poly.pdbx_strand_id
1 'polypeptide(L)'
;QTGNLSRGKIEGTLEFQQVRFSFPGSNTTTISDLSLKIPAGQKVAIVGKMGSGKSTFTRLASGLVQPTSGSVLIDGIDLRQLNESDLRRNLGVMLQENWLFSGTVRENLQLGFHQYSDEHILNVAKIAGLDDFISKMPNGYDMMLKERGEGLSGGQRQTITLARALIHNPSVLVLDEPTSAMDTCTEKAVVE
;
A
#
# COMPACT_ATOMS: atom_id res chain seq x y z
N GLN A 1 -15.05 -9.61 13.56
CA GLN A 1 -15.20 -10.90 12.88
C GLN A 1 -14.39 -10.80 11.59
N THR A 2 -13.32 -11.58 11.50
CA THR A 2 -12.51 -11.71 10.28
C THR A 2 -13.34 -12.46 9.25
N GLY A 3 -13.40 -11.92 8.02
CA GLY A 3 -14.07 -12.57 6.90
C GLY A 3 -13.45 -13.93 6.58
N ASN A 4 -14.26 -14.89 6.20
CA ASN A 4 -13.84 -16.28 5.96
C ASN A 4 -13.86 -16.67 4.47
N LEU A 5 -14.21 -15.73 3.56
CA LEU A 5 -14.21 -15.99 2.13
C LEU A 5 -12.78 -15.94 1.59
N SER A 6 -12.26 -17.12 1.19
CA SER A 6 -11.01 -17.21 0.44
C SER A 6 -11.32 -17.17 -1.05
N ARG A 7 -10.61 -16.33 -1.80
CA ARG A 7 -10.70 -16.23 -3.26
C ARG A 7 -9.31 -16.36 -3.85
N GLY A 8 -9.10 -17.37 -4.69
CA GLY A 8 -7.78 -17.73 -5.23
C GLY A 8 -7.15 -16.62 -6.07
N LYS A 9 -7.90 -15.92 -6.93
CA LYS A 9 -7.40 -14.82 -7.76
C LYS A 9 -8.36 -13.65 -7.68
N ILE A 10 -7.83 -12.47 -7.34
CA ILE A 10 -8.52 -11.18 -7.38
C ILE A 10 -8.07 -10.47 -8.67
N GLU A 11 -9.02 -9.98 -9.47
CA GLU A 11 -8.75 -9.20 -10.68
C GLU A 11 -8.43 -7.76 -10.36
N GLY A 12 -9.07 -7.21 -9.31
CA GLY A 12 -8.75 -5.91 -8.74
C GLY A 12 -9.72 -4.79 -9.11
N THR A 13 -10.96 -5.10 -9.45
CA THR A 13 -12.01 -4.05 -9.56
C THR A 13 -12.37 -3.57 -8.15
N LEU A 14 -12.12 -2.29 -7.86
CA LEU A 14 -12.45 -1.66 -6.57
C LEU A 14 -13.73 -0.83 -6.71
N GLU A 15 -14.70 -1.01 -5.81
CA GLU A 15 -15.98 -0.32 -5.86
C GLU A 15 -16.38 0.21 -4.47
N PHE A 16 -16.78 1.47 -4.43
CA PHE A 16 -17.38 2.13 -3.27
C PHE A 16 -18.87 2.30 -3.54
N GLN A 17 -19.71 1.79 -2.66
CA GLN A 17 -21.16 1.86 -2.78
C GLN A 17 -21.75 2.69 -1.62
N GLN A 18 -22.15 3.93 -1.90
CA GLN A 18 -22.79 4.86 -0.96
C GLN A 18 -22.02 4.96 0.38
N VAL A 19 -20.68 4.99 0.28
CA VAL A 19 -19.79 4.97 1.45
C VAL A 19 -19.88 6.28 2.21
N ARG A 20 -20.10 6.17 3.51
CA ARG A 20 -19.96 7.26 4.50
C ARG A 20 -18.94 6.86 5.55
N PHE A 21 -18.18 7.81 6.00
CA PHE A 21 -17.22 7.60 7.06
C PHE A 21 -17.07 8.82 7.96
N SER A 22 -17.13 8.56 9.26
CA SER A 22 -16.78 9.50 10.33
C SER A 22 -15.83 8.83 11.30
N PHE A 23 -14.83 9.54 11.79
CA PHE A 23 -13.95 9.01 12.84
C PHE A 23 -14.73 8.82 14.15
N PRO A 24 -14.41 7.78 14.94
CA PRO A 24 -15.01 7.59 16.26
C PRO A 24 -14.87 8.86 17.13
N GLY A 25 -15.98 9.30 17.73
CA GLY A 25 -16.01 10.51 18.55
C GLY A 25 -16.05 11.83 17.78
N SER A 26 -16.03 11.81 16.46
CA SER A 26 -16.17 13.04 15.64
C SER A 26 -17.63 13.27 15.23
N ASN A 27 -18.09 14.51 15.36
CA ASN A 27 -19.40 14.95 14.86
C ASN A 27 -19.35 15.33 13.37
N THR A 28 -18.18 15.30 12.73
CA THR A 28 -18.02 15.66 11.32
C THR A 28 -17.89 14.43 10.45
N THR A 29 -18.64 14.38 9.35
CA THR A 29 -18.50 13.34 8.33
C THR A 29 -17.32 13.67 7.43
N THR A 30 -16.32 12.77 7.39
CA THR A 30 -15.12 12.94 6.55
C THR A 30 -15.38 12.55 5.11
N ILE A 31 -16.11 11.45 4.88
CA ILE A 31 -16.56 11.01 3.56
C ILE A 31 -18.09 10.91 3.60
N SER A 32 -18.75 11.62 2.68
CA SER A 32 -20.21 11.61 2.59
C SER A 32 -20.66 11.15 1.22
N ASP A 33 -21.37 9.99 1.20
CA ASP A 33 -22.05 9.45 0.02
C ASP A 33 -21.13 9.21 -1.20
N LEU A 34 -19.99 8.56 -0.97
CA LEU A 34 -19.03 8.23 -2.02
C LEU A 34 -19.50 6.98 -2.77
N SER A 35 -19.77 7.13 -4.06
CA SER A 35 -20.01 6.04 -4.99
C SER A 35 -19.03 6.15 -6.15
N LEU A 36 -18.15 5.16 -6.29
CA LEU A 36 -17.07 5.13 -7.28
C LEU A 36 -16.75 3.69 -7.64
N LYS A 37 -16.56 3.43 -8.93
CA LYS A 37 -16.06 2.15 -9.43
C LYS A 37 -14.78 2.36 -10.22
N ILE A 38 -13.74 1.63 -9.85
CA ILE A 38 -12.43 1.62 -10.49
C ILE A 38 -12.23 0.23 -11.07
N PRO A 39 -12.36 0.05 -12.39
CA PRO A 39 -12.10 -1.23 -13.07
C PRO A 39 -10.67 -1.73 -12.84
N ALA A 40 -10.49 -3.06 -12.88
CA ALA A 40 -9.17 -3.67 -12.83
C ALA A 40 -8.22 -3.10 -13.89
N GLY A 41 -6.95 -2.88 -13.51
CA GLY A 41 -5.92 -2.31 -14.38
C GLY A 41 -6.00 -0.81 -14.62
N GLN A 42 -7.01 -0.12 -14.07
CA GLN A 42 -7.12 1.34 -14.22
C GLN A 42 -6.22 2.06 -13.22
N LYS A 43 -5.49 3.08 -13.69
CA LYS A 43 -4.74 4.02 -12.84
C LYS A 43 -5.62 5.23 -12.51
N VAL A 44 -5.77 5.55 -11.24
CA VAL A 44 -6.60 6.67 -10.76
C VAL A 44 -5.81 7.54 -9.81
N ALA A 45 -5.74 8.84 -10.10
CA ALA A 45 -5.16 9.83 -9.18
C ALA A 45 -6.26 10.56 -8.42
N ILE A 46 -6.11 10.65 -7.09
CA ILE A 46 -7.04 11.37 -6.22
C ILE A 46 -6.37 12.68 -5.79
N VAL A 47 -6.91 13.77 -6.25
CA VAL A 47 -6.40 15.12 -5.95
C VAL A 47 -7.40 15.91 -5.11
N GLY A 48 -6.91 16.78 -4.26
CA GLY A 48 -7.75 17.61 -3.41
C GLY A 48 -6.94 18.39 -2.38
N LYS A 49 -7.57 19.39 -1.77
CA LYS A 49 -6.96 20.21 -0.71
C LYS A 49 -6.58 19.36 0.51
N MET A 50 -5.66 19.86 1.34
CA MET A 50 -5.38 19.27 2.65
C MET A 50 -6.68 19.18 3.46
N GLY A 51 -6.89 18.05 4.15
CA GLY A 51 -8.11 17.79 4.91
C GLY A 51 -9.35 17.37 4.09
N SER A 52 -9.25 17.21 2.76
CA SER A 52 -10.39 16.79 1.93
C SER A 52 -10.75 15.29 2.04
N GLY A 53 -10.07 14.52 2.86
CA GLY A 53 -10.36 13.10 3.08
C GLY A 53 -9.56 12.12 2.20
N LYS A 54 -8.52 12.56 1.47
CA LYS A 54 -7.68 11.68 0.63
C LYS A 54 -7.11 10.49 1.40
N SER A 55 -6.43 10.72 2.52
CA SER A 55 -5.86 9.65 3.33
C SER A 55 -6.94 8.77 3.99
N THR A 56 -8.14 9.32 4.23
CA THR A 56 -9.29 8.52 4.66
C THR A 56 -9.78 7.62 3.56
N PHE A 57 -9.85 8.13 2.31
CA PHE A 57 -10.16 7.31 1.14
C PHE A 57 -9.15 6.15 0.99
N THR A 58 -7.84 6.44 1.08
CA THR A 58 -6.77 5.43 1.03
C THR A 58 -6.97 4.35 2.10
N ARG A 59 -7.29 4.74 3.34
CA ARG A 59 -7.56 3.79 4.43
C ARG A 59 -8.81 2.96 4.21
N LEU A 60 -9.88 3.52 3.64
CA LEU A 60 -11.09 2.79 3.26
C LEU A 60 -10.80 1.81 2.12
N ALA A 61 -10.11 2.26 1.06
CA ALA A 61 -9.72 1.44 -0.09
C ALA A 61 -8.83 0.25 0.31
N SER A 62 -7.99 0.43 1.33
CA SER A 62 -7.09 -0.61 1.86
C SER A 62 -7.73 -1.50 2.94
N GLY A 63 -8.98 -1.27 3.31
CA GLY A 63 -9.65 -2.02 4.38
C GLY A 63 -9.11 -1.76 5.78
N LEU A 64 -8.23 -0.77 5.96
CA LEU A 64 -7.66 -0.40 7.27
C LEU A 64 -8.70 0.25 8.20
N VAL A 65 -9.71 0.87 7.63
CA VAL A 65 -10.88 1.36 8.35
C VAL A 65 -12.14 0.89 7.65
N GLN A 66 -13.20 0.66 8.41
CA GLN A 66 -14.48 0.26 7.88
C GLN A 66 -15.39 1.48 7.68
N PRO A 67 -16.19 1.53 6.62
CA PRO A 67 -17.17 2.60 6.44
C PRO A 67 -18.22 2.57 7.56
N THR A 68 -18.71 3.76 7.94
CA THR A 68 -19.82 3.91 8.90
C THR A 68 -21.15 3.40 8.28
N SER A 69 -21.31 3.61 6.97
CA SER A 69 -22.39 3.02 6.16
C SER A 69 -21.92 2.84 4.72
N GLY A 70 -22.61 2.01 3.97
CA GLY A 70 -22.20 1.59 2.63
C GLY A 70 -21.18 0.47 2.66
N SER A 71 -20.55 0.19 1.53
CA SER A 71 -19.63 -0.93 1.36
C SER A 71 -18.47 -0.56 0.44
N VAL A 72 -17.28 -1.13 0.73
CA VAL A 72 -16.14 -1.14 -0.17
C VAL A 72 -15.94 -2.57 -0.64
N LEU A 73 -15.96 -2.77 -1.96
CA LEU A 73 -15.90 -4.09 -2.56
C LEU A 73 -14.64 -4.23 -3.44
N ILE A 74 -14.08 -5.44 -3.46
CA ILE A 74 -13.12 -5.88 -4.48
C ILE A 74 -13.78 -7.02 -5.26
N ASP A 75 -13.85 -6.86 -6.59
CA ASP A 75 -14.50 -7.83 -7.50
C ASP A 75 -15.92 -8.22 -7.06
N GLY A 76 -16.68 -7.25 -6.53
CA GLY A 76 -18.04 -7.44 -6.04
C GLY A 76 -18.16 -8.07 -4.66
N ILE A 77 -17.04 -8.37 -3.98
CA ILE A 77 -17.02 -8.93 -2.62
C ILE A 77 -16.66 -7.82 -1.63
N ASP A 78 -17.46 -7.64 -0.59
CA ASP A 78 -17.18 -6.69 0.48
C ASP A 78 -15.86 -7.03 1.20
N LEU A 79 -15.00 -6.03 1.39
CA LEU A 79 -13.70 -6.21 2.05
C LEU A 79 -13.82 -6.87 3.44
N ARG A 80 -14.94 -6.65 4.13
CA ARG A 80 -15.22 -7.24 5.45
C ARG A 80 -15.44 -8.76 5.41
N GLN A 81 -15.77 -9.31 4.24
CA GLN A 81 -16.05 -10.74 4.04
C GLN A 81 -14.80 -11.50 3.59
N LEU A 82 -13.79 -10.81 3.04
CA LEU A 82 -12.57 -11.43 2.58
C LEU A 82 -11.69 -11.89 3.75
N ASN A 83 -11.01 -13.00 3.54
CA ASN A 83 -9.96 -13.44 4.44
C ASN A 83 -8.83 -12.42 4.45
N GLU A 84 -8.34 -12.06 5.64
CA GLU A 84 -7.30 -11.04 5.82
C GLU A 84 -6.00 -11.38 5.07
N SER A 85 -5.63 -12.66 5.02
CA SER A 85 -4.43 -13.12 4.29
C SER A 85 -4.56 -12.91 2.78
N ASP A 86 -5.74 -13.20 2.21
CA ASP A 86 -6.01 -13.01 0.79
C ASP A 86 -6.08 -11.51 0.45
N LEU A 87 -6.69 -10.71 1.32
CA LEU A 87 -6.72 -9.26 1.16
C LEU A 87 -5.30 -8.69 1.12
N ARG A 88 -4.44 -9.05 2.07
CA ARG A 88 -3.07 -8.54 2.16
C ARG A 88 -2.18 -8.98 1.00
N ARG A 89 -2.41 -10.16 0.42
CA ARG A 89 -1.66 -10.62 -0.77
C ARG A 89 -2.02 -9.85 -2.03
N ASN A 90 -3.30 -9.51 -2.18
CA ASN A 90 -3.82 -8.92 -3.40
C ASN A 90 -3.88 -7.38 -3.35
N LEU A 91 -3.65 -6.80 -2.18
CA LEU A 91 -3.72 -5.36 -1.95
C LEU A 91 -2.38 -4.84 -1.43
N GLY A 92 -1.61 -4.20 -2.31
CA GLY A 92 -0.41 -3.46 -1.94
C GLY A 92 -0.79 -2.09 -1.38
N VAL A 93 -0.29 -1.76 -0.20
CA VAL A 93 -0.64 -0.49 0.47
C VAL A 93 0.63 0.22 0.90
N MET A 94 0.73 1.48 0.50
CA MET A 94 1.74 2.41 1.00
C MET A 94 1.03 3.65 1.57
N LEU A 95 1.17 3.85 2.87
CA LEU A 95 0.64 5.02 3.57
C LEU A 95 1.70 6.12 3.66
N GLN A 96 1.27 7.31 4.01
CA GLN A 96 2.15 8.47 4.21
C GLN A 96 3.24 8.21 5.27
N GLU A 97 2.92 7.44 6.32
CA GLU A 97 3.89 7.03 7.34
C GLU A 97 4.66 5.79 6.90
N ASN A 98 5.93 5.98 6.54
CA ASN A 98 6.82 4.94 6.06
C ASN A 98 7.50 4.19 7.23
N TRP A 99 6.76 3.30 7.89
CA TRP A 99 7.28 2.51 9.00
C TRP A 99 8.15 1.36 8.52
N LEU A 100 9.38 1.31 9.07
CA LEU A 100 10.30 0.19 8.90
C LEU A 100 10.54 -0.47 10.25
N PHE A 101 10.67 -1.80 10.23
CA PHE A 101 10.94 -2.60 11.41
C PHE A 101 12.45 -2.80 11.57
N SER A 102 12.90 -3.00 12.82
CA SER A 102 14.25 -3.47 13.08
C SER A 102 14.44 -4.85 12.46
N GLY A 103 15.53 -5.04 11.72
CA GLY A 103 15.83 -6.23 10.93
C GLY A 103 16.47 -5.88 9.60
N THR A 104 16.72 -6.87 8.75
CA THR A 104 17.33 -6.63 7.45
C THR A 104 16.38 -5.95 6.47
N VAL A 105 16.90 -5.37 5.40
CA VAL A 105 16.06 -4.87 4.28
C VAL A 105 15.22 -6.01 3.73
N ARG A 106 15.80 -7.19 3.51
CA ARG A 106 15.11 -8.40 3.05
C ARG A 106 13.91 -8.75 3.94
N GLU A 107 14.11 -8.80 5.26
CA GLU A 107 13.03 -9.07 6.22
C GLU A 107 11.93 -8.00 6.17
N ASN A 108 12.31 -6.74 6.01
CA ASN A 108 11.36 -5.65 5.83
C ASN A 108 10.53 -5.75 4.55
N LEU A 109 11.08 -6.27 3.47
CA LEU A 109 10.34 -6.51 2.22
C LEU A 109 9.37 -7.68 2.37
N GLN A 110 9.80 -8.76 2.99
CA GLN A 110 9.04 -10.03 3.05
C GLN A 110 8.00 -10.06 4.18
N LEU A 111 8.19 -9.30 5.25
CA LEU A 111 7.35 -9.27 6.47
C LEU A 111 6.95 -10.66 7.00
N GLY A 112 7.82 -11.66 6.83
CA GLY A 112 7.62 -13.01 7.35
C GLY A 112 6.60 -13.88 6.62
N PHE A 113 5.98 -13.40 5.54
CA PHE A 113 4.91 -14.16 4.87
C PHE A 113 5.40 -15.23 3.90
N HIS A 114 6.47 -14.96 3.15
CA HIS A 114 7.04 -15.92 2.18
C HIS A 114 8.50 -15.60 1.93
N GLN A 115 9.29 -16.64 1.68
CA GLN A 115 10.62 -16.47 1.11
C GLN A 115 10.46 -16.30 -0.41
N TYR A 116 10.73 -15.11 -0.91
CA TYR A 116 10.82 -14.83 -2.33
C TYR A 116 12.21 -15.15 -2.86
N SER A 117 12.29 -15.54 -4.13
CA SER A 117 13.58 -15.71 -4.80
C SER A 117 14.34 -14.38 -4.87
N ASP A 118 15.67 -14.44 -4.89
CA ASP A 118 16.51 -13.25 -5.05
C ASP A 118 16.16 -12.49 -6.34
N GLU A 119 15.89 -13.21 -7.43
CA GLU A 119 15.45 -12.63 -8.71
C GLU A 119 14.19 -11.79 -8.55
N HIS A 120 13.18 -12.29 -7.83
CA HIS A 120 11.94 -11.57 -7.59
C HIS A 120 12.18 -10.31 -6.74
N ILE A 121 12.97 -10.42 -5.68
CA ILE A 121 13.34 -9.28 -4.83
C ILE A 121 14.06 -8.21 -5.65
N LEU A 122 15.02 -8.59 -6.48
CA LEU A 122 15.77 -7.66 -7.35
C LEU A 122 14.86 -6.96 -8.38
N ASN A 123 13.92 -7.70 -8.98
CA ASN A 123 12.96 -7.11 -9.94
C ASN A 123 12.06 -6.08 -9.27
N VAL A 124 11.50 -6.39 -8.10
CA VAL A 124 10.67 -5.47 -7.34
C VAL A 124 11.47 -4.26 -6.86
N ALA A 125 12.70 -4.47 -6.40
CA ALA A 125 13.59 -3.41 -5.96
C ALA A 125 13.92 -2.41 -7.09
N LYS A 126 14.14 -2.90 -8.31
CA LYS A 126 14.34 -2.05 -9.49
C LYS A 126 13.12 -1.21 -9.80
N ILE A 127 11.92 -1.81 -9.79
CA ILE A 127 10.65 -1.10 -10.02
C ILE A 127 10.45 0.00 -8.95
N ALA A 128 10.77 -0.28 -7.69
CA ALA A 128 10.62 0.67 -6.60
C ALA A 128 11.75 1.72 -6.51
N GLY A 129 12.81 1.63 -7.34
CA GLY A 129 14.00 2.47 -7.23
C GLY A 129 14.87 2.18 -6.00
N LEU A 130 14.65 1.03 -5.35
CA LEU A 130 15.41 0.61 -4.18
C LEU A 130 16.82 0.15 -4.52
N ASP A 131 16.99 -0.47 -5.69
CA ASP A 131 18.27 -1.06 -6.12
C ASP A 131 19.39 -0.02 -6.24
N ASP A 132 19.05 1.22 -6.61
CA ASP A 132 20.01 2.31 -6.81
C ASP A 132 20.82 2.66 -5.56
N PHE A 133 20.23 2.51 -4.37
CA PHE A 133 20.96 2.77 -3.14
C PHE A 133 21.44 1.48 -2.46
N ILE A 134 20.67 0.40 -2.50
CA ILE A 134 21.03 -0.88 -1.85
C ILE A 134 22.25 -1.51 -2.48
N SER A 135 22.40 -1.43 -3.81
CA SER A 135 23.60 -1.94 -4.50
C SER A 135 24.91 -1.27 -4.07
N LYS A 136 24.84 -0.08 -3.49
CA LYS A 136 25.99 0.68 -2.97
C LYS A 136 26.30 0.38 -1.49
N MET A 137 25.41 -0.36 -0.80
CA MET A 137 25.59 -0.70 0.61
C MET A 137 26.44 -1.97 0.77
N PRO A 138 27.37 -2.00 1.76
CA PRO A 138 28.30 -3.13 1.93
C PRO A 138 27.62 -4.49 2.07
N ASN A 139 26.44 -4.53 2.72
CA ASN A 139 25.69 -5.75 2.98
C ASN A 139 24.46 -5.92 2.08
N GLY A 140 24.24 -5.04 1.10
CA GLY A 140 23.09 -5.10 0.20
C GLY A 140 21.75 -5.29 0.94
N TYR A 141 20.98 -6.28 0.53
CA TYR A 141 19.68 -6.59 1.14
C TYR A 141 19.75 -7.17 2.57
N ASP A 142 20.94 -7.59 3.01
CA ASP A 142 21.18 -8.05 4.38
C ASP A 142 21.62 -6.90 5.31
N MET A 143 21.60 -5.66 4.84
CA MET A 143 21.82 -4.47 5.66
C MET A 143 20.77 -4.39 6.77
N MET A 144 21.25 -4.28 8.01
CA MET A 144 20.40 -4.12 9.19
C MET A 144 19.81 -2.70 9.25
N LEU A 145 18.51 -2.62 9.35
CA LEU A 145 17.76 -1.40 9.59
C LEU A 145 17.47 -1.26 11.09
N LYS A 146 17.60 -0.05 11.59
CA LYS A 146 17.10 0.30 12.91
C LYS A 146 15.60 0.54 12.87
N GLU A 147 14.97 0.54 14.03
CA GLU A 147 13.57 0.88 14.18
C GLU A 147 13.24 2.21 13.47
N ARG A 148 12.12 2.24 12.76
CA ARG A 148 11.66 3.38 11.94
C ARG A 148 12.62 3.79 10.82
N GLY A 149 13.62 2.95 10.49
CA GLY A 149 14.61 3.27 9.47
C GLY A 149 15.51 4.44 9.86
N GLU A 150 15.87 4.55 11.15
CA GLU A 150 16.81 5.56 11.64
C GLU A 150 18.11 5.47 10.86
N GLY A 151 18.60 6.62 10.37
CA GLY A 151 19.81 6.72 9.53
C GLY A 151 19.53 6.67 8.02
N LEU A 152 18.32 6.32 7.58
CA LEU A 152 17.93 6.41 6.18
C LEU A 152 17.32 7.77 5.85
N SER A 153 17.51 8.23 4.61
CA SER A 153 16.78 9.40 4.09
C SER A 153 15.28 9.10 3.94
N GLY A 154 14.45 10.14 3.80
CA GLY A 154 13.02 9.98 3.52
C GLY A 154 12.76 9.18 2.26
N GLY A 155 13.48 9.48 1.16
CA GLY A 155 13.38 8.75 -0.11
C GLY A 155 13.77 7.28 0.03
N GLN A 156 14.87 6.96 0.73
CA GLN A 156 15.27 5.58 0.98
C GLN A 156 14.22 4.79 1.76
N ARG A 157 13.59 5.39 2.77
CA ARG A 157 12.47 4.75 3.46
C ARG A 157 11.28 4.52 2.53
N GLN A 158 10.97 5.51 1.69
CA GLN A 158 9.89 5.39 0.70
C GLN A 158 10.12 4.25 -0.29
N THR A 159 11.34 4.12 -0.87
CA THR A 159 11.62 3.04 -1.81
C THR A 159 11.50 1.66 -1.18
N ILE A 160 11.93 1.48 0.08
CA ILE A 160 11.73 0.21 0.81
C ILE A 160 10.24 -0.08 1.03
N THR A 161 9.46 0.93 1.44
CA THR A 161 8.03 0.77 1.69
C THR A 161 7.25 0.50 0.40
N LEU A 162 7.64 1.14 -0.70
CA LEU A 162 7.06 0.88 -2.03
C LEU A 162 7.39 -0.54 -2.49
N ALA A 163 8.65 -0.98 -2.39
CA ALA A 163 9.05 -2.35 -2.70
C ALA A 163 8.26 -3.37 -1.86
N ARG A 164 8.04 -3.10 -0.57
CA ARG A 164 7.18 -3.91 0.30
C ARG A 164 5.73 -4.00 -0.21
N ALA A 165 5.16 -2.89 -0.68
CA ALA A 165 3.81 -2.89 -1.23
C ALA A 165 3.71 -3.71 -2.53
N LEU A 166 4.78 -3.81 -3.31
CA LEU A 166 4.84 -4.51 -4.60
C LEU A 166 5.24 -5.98 -4.48
N ILE A 167 5.87 -6.42 -3.39
CA ILE A 167 6.54 -7.73 -3.30
C ILE A 167 5.59 -8.91 -3.53
N HIS A 168 4.31 -8.77 -3.18
CA HIS A 168 3.29 -9.80 -3.35
C HIS A 168 2.67 -9.82 -4.76
N ASN A 169 3.12 -8.94 -5.66
CA ASN A 169 2.50 -8.74 -6.97
C ASN A 169 0.98 -8.49 -6.86
N PRO A 170 0.57 -7.46 -6.12
CA PRO A 170 -0.84 -7.21 -5.80
C PRO A 170 -1.66 -6.85 -7.03
N SER A 171 -2.94 -7.25 -7.05
CA SER A 171 -3.90 -6.86 -8.10
C SER A 171 -4.40 -5.43 -7.94
N VAL A 172 -4.35 -4.88 -6.73
CA VAL A 172 -4.70 -3.49 -6.41
C VAL A 172 -3.56 -2.84 -5.64
N LEU A 173 -3.14 -1.67 -6.07
CA LEU A 173 -2.11 -0.88 -5.41
C LEU A 173 -2.71 0.45 -4.94
N VAL A 174 -2.61 0.73 -3.65
CA VAL A 174 -3.12 1.94 -3.01
C VAL A 174 -1.95 2.71 -2.41
N LEU A 175 -1.65 3.88 -2.97
CA LEU A 175 -0.50 4.69 -2.60
C LEU A 175 -0.95 6.06 -2.08
N ASP A 176 -0.46 6.46 -0.91
CA ASP A 176 -0.67 7.79 -0.33
C ASP A 176 0.65 8.58 -0.36
N GLU A 177 0.74 9.57 -1.24
CA GLU A 177 1.92 10.40 -1.48
C GLU A 177 3.22 9.60 -1.73
N PRO A 178 3.24 8.68 -2.71
CA PRO A 178 4.35 7.72 -2.89
C PRO A 178 5.68 8.37 -3.26
N THR A 179 5.69 9.61 -3.73
CA THR A 179 6.90 10.29 -4.24
C THR A 179 7.29 11.53 -3.43
N SER A 180 6.60 11.82 -2.32
CA SER A 180 6.77 13.07 -1.56
C SER A 180 8.19 13.31 -1.02
N ALA A 181 9.02 12.27 -0.87
CA ALA A 181 10.39 12.35 -0.42
C ALA A 181 11.41 11.80 -1.44
N MET A 182 10.98 11.49 -2.68
CA MET A 182 11.83 11.00 -3.77
C MET A 182 12.40 12.18 -4.59
N ASP A 183 13.55 11.96 -5.19
CA ASP A 183 14.08 12.88 -6.20
C ASP A 183 13.32 12.74 -7.53
N THR A 184 13.47 13.75 -8.41
CA THR A 184 12.73 13.81 -9.68
C THR A 184 13.01 12.63 -10.64
N CYS A 185 14.18 12.00 -10.53
CA CYS A 185 14.52 10.86 -11.39
C CYS A 185 13.80 9.59 -10.91
N THR A 186 13.83 9.33 -9.61
CA THR A 186 13.14 8.19 -8.98
C THR A 186 11.62 8.35 -9.10
N GLU A 187 11.10 9.58 -8.93
CA GLU A 187 9.67 9.87 -9.11
C GLU A 187 9.17 9.47 -10.51
N LYS A 188 9.88 9.83 -11.58
CA LYS A 188 9.50 9.46 -12.95
C LYS A 188 9.44 7.95 -13.14
N ALA A 189 10.45 7.22 -12.66
CA ALA A 189 10.49 5.77 -12.79
C ALA A 189 9.35 5.04 -12.06
N VAL A 190 8.83 5.64 -10.99
CA VAL A 190 7.72 5.07 -10.20
C VAL A 190 6.35 5.37 -10.80
N VAL A 191 6.21 6.51 -11.51
CA VAL A 191 4.92 6.96 -12.07
C VAL A 191 4.65 6.36 -13.47
N GLU A 192 5.68 6.03 -14.24
CA GLU A 192 5.58 5.33 -15.54
C GLU A 192 5.22 3.86 -15.36
#